data_d52446fa3416ef0247d29632d768f0f9
#
_entry.id   d52446fa3416ef0247d29632d768f0f9
#
_cell.length_a   1.000
_cell.length_b   1.000
_cell.length_c   1.000
_cell.angle_alpha   90.00
_cell.angle_beta   90.00
_cell.angle_gamma   90.00
#
_symmetry.space_group_name_H-M   'P 1'
#
loop_
_entity.id
_entity.type
_entity.pdbx_description
1 polymer ?
#
loop_
_entity_poly.entity_id
_entity_poly.type
_entity_poly.pdbx_seq_one_letter_code
_entity_poly.pdbx_strand_id
1 'polypeptide(L)'
;MKRFVTLLCCLICIQAYAQHSFSITPERKVIWQKVYEAPINISGYHQWMFNSGQYHDIAMTDNTITCWLNESPIDYQKHGYDMSMISMLVRDNNIKGFITIQFKEGRYRVTIEQIQFIHRFDSQLYRKGEITYIEGPAINRKGVFGKMVEGNTLVVLDAVFSDVFEYKQSAHLNNEW
;
A
#
# COMPACT_ATOMS: atom_id res chain seq x y z
N MET A 1 12.37 42.54 -9.48
CA MET A 1 12.49 41.61 -8.37
C MET A 1 11.15 41.12 -7.81
N LYS A 2 10.12 41.96 -7.57
CA LYS A 2 8.80 41.52 -7.04
C LYS A 2 8.06 40.47 -7.91
N ARG A 3 8.14 40.52 -9.25
CA ARG A 3 7.48 39.57 -10.17
C ARG A 3 8.12 38.18 -10.20
N PHE A 4 9.40 38.06 -9.86
CA PHE A 4 10.12 36.77 -9.81
C PHE A 4 9.76 35.97 -8.54
N VAL A 5 9.51 36.67 -7.42
CA VAL A 5 9.10 36.03 -6.15
C VAL A 5 7.70 35.44 -6.25
N THR A 6 6.79 36.13 -6.96
CA THR A 6 5.41 35.63 -7.17
C THR A 6 5.37 34.38 -8.03
N LEU A 7 6.24 34.29 -9.06
CA LEU A 7 6.33 33.10 -9.93
C LEU A 7 6.91 31.88 -9.17
N LEU A 8 7.88 32.11 -8.30
CA LEU A 8 8.49 31.05 -7.47
C LEU A 8 7.50 30.51 -6.44
N CYS A 9 6.67 31.33 -5.83
CA CYS A 9 5.61 30.87 -4.91
C CYS A 9 4.52 30.05 -5.61
N CYS A 10 4.16 30.36 -6.86
CA CYS A 10 3.21 29.57 -7.63
C CYS A 10 3.75 28.17 -8.01
N LEU A 11 5.06 28.04 -8.24
CA LEU A 11 5.71 26.74 -8.54
C LEU A 11 5.76 25.80 -7.31
N ILE A 12 5.82 26.34 -6.09
CA ILE A 12 5.85 25.56 -4.85
C ILE A 12 4.45 25.00 -4.49
N CYS A 13 3.37 25.67 -4.94
CA CYS A 13 2.00 25.23 -4.66
C CYS A 13 1.51 24.04 -5.51
N ILE A 14 2.26 23.60 -6.53
CA ILE A 14 1.82 22.52 -7.44
C ILE A 14 2.20 21.12 -6.90
N GLN A 15 3.01 21.01 -5.84
CA GLN A 15 3.46 19.72 -5.31
C GLN A 15 2.60 19.14 -4.16
N ALA A 16 1.45 19.73 -3.83
CA ALA A 16 0.67 19.36 -2.65
C ALA A 16 -0.49 18.37 -2.91
N TYR A 17 -0.55 17.66 -4.04
CA TYR A 17 -1.67 16.76 -4.36
C TYR A 17 -1.30 15.31 -4.64
N ALA A 18 -0.31 14.76 -3.95
CA ALA A 18 -0.18 13.30 -3.88
C ALA A 18 -0.42 12.86 -2.42
N GLN A 19 -1.67 12.84 -1.99
CA GLN A 19 -2.02 12.41 -0.63
C GLN A 19 -1.85 10.90 -0.40
N HIS A 20 -1.65 10.11 -1.46
CA HIS A 20 -1.45 8.67 -1.39
C HIS A 20 -0.74 8.12 -2.63
N SER A 21 -0.16 6.93 -2.48
CA SER A 21 0.60 6.23 -3.54
C SER A 21 -0.28 5.38 -4.49
N PHE A 22 -1.60 5.57 -4.47
CA PHE A 22 -2.54 4.88 -5.35
C PHE A 22 -2.69 5.59 -6.69
N SER A 23 -2.81 4.82 -7.76
CA SER A 23 -3.16 5.28 -9.10
C SER A 23 -4.09 4.32 -9.83
N ILE A 24 -4.74 4.81 -10.89
CA ILE A 24 -5.59 4.00 -11.76
C ILE A 24 -4.86 3.87 -13.10
N THR A 25 -4.66 2.64 -13.56
CA THR A 25 -4.04 2.37 -14.87
C THR A 25 -5.02 2.64 -16.00
N PRO A 26 -4.54 2.75 -17.28
CA PRO A 26 -5.42 2.86 -18.46
C PRO A 26 -6.44 1.72 -18.57
N GLU A 27 -6.09 0.53 -18.10
CA GLU A 27 -6.95 -0.66 -18.05
C GLU A 27 -7.94 -0.66 -16.89
N ARG A 28 -8.04 0.48 -16.18
CA ARG A 28 -8.91 0.67 -15.01
C ARG A 28 -8.59 -0.28 -13.85
N LYS A 29 -7.31 -0.59 -13.64
CA LYS A 29 -6.83 -1.30 -12.46
C LYS A 29 -6.33 -0.31 -11.43
N VAL A 30 -6.59 -0.59 -10.16
CA VAL A 30 -6.02 0.17 -9.05
C VAL A 30 -4.69 -0.45 -8.66
N ILE A 31 -3.65 0.34 -8.69
CA ILE A 31 -2.33 -0.05 -8.18
C ILE A 31 -1.91 0.87 -7.05
N TRP A 32 -1.18 0.33 -6.10
CA TRP A 32 -0.41 1.09 -5.12
C TRP A 32 1.07 0.93 -5.44
N GLN A 33 1.83 2.03 -5.45
CA GLN A 33 3.25 1.97 -5.79
C GLN A 33 4.04 2.96 -4.95
N LYS A 34 5.13 2.48 -4.31
CA LYS A 34 6.02 3.32 -3.51
C LYS A 34 7.48 2.93 -3.71
N VAL A 35 8.37 3.94 -3.68
CA VAL A 35 9.82 3.75 -3.70
C VAL A 35 10.35 3.98 -2.30
N TYR A 36 11.26 3.11 -1.87
CA TYR A 36 11.95 3.20 -0.60
C TYR A 36 13.46 3.34 -0.86
N GLU A 37 14.08 4.29 -0.21
CA GLU A 37 15.52 4.45 -0.19
C GLU A 37 16.06 3.61 0.97
N ALA A 38 16.75 2.52 0.66
CA ALA A 38 17.33 1.64 1.67
C ALA A 38 18.53 0.90 1.10
N PRO A 39 19.66 0.83 1.83
CA PRO A 39 20.87 0.12 1.40
C PRO A 39 20.71 -1.39 1.66
N ILE A 40 19.66 -1.99 1.12
CA ILE A 40 19.41 -3.42 1.23
C ILE A 40 19.49 -4.09 -0.14
N ASN A 41 20.10 -5.28 -0.19
CA ASN A 41 20.09 -6.11 -1.37
C ASN A 41 18.85 -7.03 -1.39
N ILE A 42 18.57 -7.60 -2.55
CA ILE A 42 17.42 -8.46 -2.77
C ILE A 42 17.39 -9.68 -1.83
N SER A 43 18.55 -10.31 -1.58
CA SER A 43 18.63 -11.51 -0.72
C SER A 43 18.29 -11.18 0.74
N GLY A 44 18.79 -10.04 1.25
CA GLY A 44 18.46 -9.57 2.61
C GLY A 44 16.98 -9.23 2.76
N TYR A 45 16.38 -8.58 1.76
CA TYR A 45 14.95 -8.28 1.75
C TYR A 45 14.11 -9.56 1.67
N HIS A 46 14.49 -10.50 0.81
CA HIS A 46 13.83 -11.81 0.69
C HIS A 46 13.84 -12.56 2.04
N GLN A 47 14.98 -12.60 2.72
CA GLN A 47 15.09 -13.25 4.03
C GLN A 47 14.20 -12.56 5.08
N TRP A 48 14.14 -11.23 5.06
CA TRP A 48 13.26 -10.46 5.93
C TRP A 48 11.78 -10.77 5.67
N MET A 49 11.36 -10.83 4.40
CA MET A 49 9.99 -11.20 4.02
C MET A 49 9.64 -12.61 4.51
N PHE A 50 10.54 -13.58 4.26
CA PHE A 50 10.35 -14.96 4.69
C PHE A 50 10.17 -15.06 6.20
N ASN A 51 11.01 -14.37 6.97
CA ASN A 51 10.95 -14.38 8.43
C ASN A 51 9.71 -13.67 9.00
N SER A 52 9.12 -12.73 8.26
CA SER A 52 7.93 -11.99 8.70
C SER A 52 6.67 -12.86 8.74
N GLY A 53 6.61 -13.93 7.92
CA GLY A 53 5.43 -14.78 7.77
C GLY A 53 4.21 -14.09 7.15
N GLN A 54 4.38 -12.86 6.62
CA GLN A 54 3.28 -12.08 6.06
C GLN A 54 3.02 -12.34 4.58
N TYR A 55 3.83 -13.18 3.94
CA TYR A 55 3.80 -13.41 2.50
C TYR A 55 3.81 -14.90 2.16
N HIS A 56 3.23 -15.25 1.01
CA HIS A 56 3.28 -16.61 0.46
C HIS A 56 3.58 -16.56 -1.04
N ASP A 57 3.92 -17.71 -1.61
CA ASP A 57 4.28 -17.87 -3.03
C ASP A 57 5.40 -16.90 -3.46
N ILE A 58 6.42 -16.78 -2.59
CA ILE A 58 7.53 -15.88 -2.83
C ILE A 58 8.42 -16.47 -3.93
N ALA A 59 8.54 -15.75 -5.05
CA ALA A 59 9.46 -16.06 -6.14
C ALA A 59 10.46 -14.93 -6.32
N MET A 60 11.72 -15.26 -6.55
CA MET A 60 12.81 -14.29 -6.70
C MET A 60 13.53 -14.51 -8.02
N THR A 61 13.79 -13.42 -8.73
CA THR A 61 14.68 -13.34 -9.89
C THR A 61 15.88 -12.45 -9.57
N ASP A 62 16.72 -12.10 -10.55
CA ASP A 62 17.94 -11.31 -10.31
C ASP A 62 17.70 -9.97 -9.60
N ASN A 63 16.61 -9.28 -9.91
CA ASN A 63 16.31 -7.96 -9.39
C ASN A 63 14.85 -7.75 -8.96
N THR A 64 14.07 -8.83 -8.91
CA THR A 64 12.63 -8.73 -8.62
C THR A 64 12.20 -9.85 -7.69
N ILE A 65 11.36 -9.51 -6.70
CA ILE A 65 10.62 -10.46 -5.88
C ILE A 65 9.14 -10.30 -6.21
N THR A 66 8.44 -11.41 -6.42
CA THR A 66 6.98 -11.44 -6.51
C THR A 66 6.40 -12.33 -5.42
N CYS A 67 5.26 -11.97 -4.87
CA CYS A 67 4.58 -12.75 -3.83
C CYS A 67 3.12 -12.32 -3.67
N TRP A 68 2.40 -13.03 -2.84
CA TRP A 68 1.11 -12.60 -2.33
C TRP A 68 1.23 -12.14 -0.87
N LEU A 69 0.56 -11.02 -0.54
CA LEU A 69 0.31 -10.65 0.85
C LEU A 69 -0.67 -11.67 1.47
N ASN A 70 -0.34 -12.19 2.65
CA ASN A 70 -1.26 -13.02 3.40
C ASN A 70 -2.51 -12.23 3.78
N GLU A 71 -3.64 -12.90 3.77
CA GLU A 71 -4.89 -12.32 4.24
C GLU A 71 -4.75 -11.85 5.70
N SER A 72 -4.91 -10.57 5.93
CA SER A 72 -4.77 -9.95 7.25
C SER A 72 -5.74 -8.79 7.46
N PRO A 73 -6.19 -8.54 8.70
CA PRO A 73 -6.95 -7.35 9.02
C PRO A 73 -6.11 -6.08 8.82
N ILE A 74 -6.78 -4.98 8.50
CA ILE A 74 -6.13 -3.68 8.33
C ILE A 74 -6.04 -3.00 9.68
N ASP A 75 -4.82 -2.84 10.21
CA ASP A 75 -4.57 -2.18 11.50
C ASP A 75 -4.51 -0.65 11.33
N TYR A 76 -5.68 -0.05 11.14
CA TYR A 76 -5.80 1.39 10.99
C TYR A 76 -5.56 2.15 12.31
N GLN A 77 -5.78 1.51 13.47
CA GLN A 77 -5.59 2.14 14.78
C GLN A 77 -4.11 2.42 15.06
N LYS A 78 -3.21 1.52 14.63
CA LYS A 78 -1.76 1.74 14.69
C LYS A 78 -1.32 3.03 13.98
N HIS A 79 -2.09 3.47 12.98
CA HIS A 79 -1.83 4.67 12.21
C HIS A 79 -2.63 5.90 12.68
N GLY A 80 -3.23 5.83 13.89
CA GLY A 80 -3.92 6.96 14.52
C GLY A 80 -5.34 7.22 14.02
N TYR A 81 -5.98 6.24 13.35
CA TYR A 81 -7.34 6.39 12.87
C TYR A 81 -8.35 5.70 13.79
N ASP A 82 -9.40 6.42 14.13
CA ASP A 82 -10.54 5.87 14.86
C ASP A 82 -11.51 5.14 13.93
N MET A 83 -12.24 4.17 14.48
CA MET A 83 -13.24 3.38 13.76
C MET A 83 -14.31 4.26 13.06
N SER A 84 -14.66 5.41 13.65
CA SER A 84 -15.63 6.35 13.07
C SER A 84 -15.13 7.08 11.81
N MET A 85 -13.82 7.12 11.61
CA MET A 85 -13.17 7.78 10.46
C MET A 85 -12.99 6.84 9.28
N ILE A 86 -13.17 5.53 9.49
CA ILE A 86 -12.81 4.47 8.55
C ILE A 86 -14.05 3.91 7.85
N SER A 87 -13.97 3.76 6.54
CA SER A 87 -15.02 3.12 5.76
C SER A 87 -15.20 1.65 6.18
N MET A 88 -16.42 1.13 6.05
CA MET A 88 -16.70 -0.30 6.28
C MET A 88 -15.81 -1.21 5.42
N LEU A 89 -15.42 -0.75 4.23
CA LEU A 89 -14.53 -1.48 3.33
C LEU A 89 -13.17 -1.80 3.97
N VAL A 90 -12.63 -0.89 4.77
CA VAL A 90 -11.34 -1.09 5.50
C VAL A 90 -11.57 -1.78 6.83
N ARG A 91 -12.61 -1.36 7.55
CA ARG A 91 -12.86 -1.80 8.92
C ARG A 91 -13.28 -3.27 9.02
N ASP A 92 -14.15 -3.72 8.13
CA ASP A 92 -14.86 -4.99 8.25
C ASP A 92 -14.28 -6.09 7.35
N ASN A 93 -13.16 -5.83 6.68
CA ASN A 93 -12.53 -6.75 5.76
C ASN A 93 -11.06 -7.03 6.12
N ASN A 94 -10.58 -8.20 5.69
CA ASN A 94 -9.17 -8.47 5.54
C ASN A 94 -8.72 -8.00 4.15
N ILE A 95 -7.40 -7.76 4.01
CA ILE A 95 -6.81 -7.34 2.76
C ILE A 95 -5.84 -8.40 2.24
N LYS A 96 -5.79 -8.55 0.93
CA LYS A 96 -4.84 -9.38 0.19
C LYS A 96 -4.47 -8.68 -1.11
N GLY A 97 -3.28 -8.94 -1.66
CA GLY A 97 -2.86 -8.35 -2.94
C GLY A 97 -1.64 -9.06 -3.50
N PHE A 98 -1.46 -8.96 -4.82
CA PHE A 98 -0.26 -9.42 -5.50
C PHE A 98 0.81 -8.34 -5.48
N ILE A 99 2.03 -8.70 -5.14
CA ILE A 99 3.13 -7.79 -4.87
C ILE A 99 4.26 -8.05 -5.85
N THR A 100 4.79 -6.98 -6.42
CA THR A 100 6.04 -6.96 -7.17
C THR A 100 7.01 -5.98 -6.52
N ILE A 101 8.20 -6.44 -6.14
CA ILE A 101 9.26 -5.62 -5.56
C ILE A 101 10.45 -5.63 -6.50
N GLN A 102 10.81 -4.47 -7.01
CA GLN A 102 11.91 -4.29 -7.95
C GLN A 102 13.06 -3.56 -7.28
N PHE A 103 14.25 -4.15 -7.36
CA PHE A 103 15.47 -3.61 -6.75
C PHE A 103 16.31 -2.84 -7.77
N LYS A 104 16.84 -1.72 -7.32
CA LYS A 104 17.84 -0.94 -8.00
C LYS A 104 18.85 -0.48 -6.95
N GLU A 105 20.05 -0.08 -7.38
CA GLU A 105 21.09 0.37 -6.46
C GLU A 105 20.57 1.39 -5.44
N GLY A 106 20.74 1.07 -4.14
CA GLY A 106 20.34 1.91 -3.00
C GLY A 106 18.83 2.07 -2.76
N ARG A 107 17.95 1.40 -3.52
CA ARG A 107 16.51 1.55 -3.37
C ARG A 107 15.72 0.35 -3.88
N TYR A 108 14.47 0.23 -3.47
CA TYR A 108 13.51 -0.71 -4.03
C TYR A 108 12.15 -0.04 -4.26
N ARG A 109 11.42 -0.55 -5.24
CA ARG A 109 10.06 -0.11 -5.56
C ARG A 109 9.09 -1.26 -5.30
N VAL A 110 8.08 -1.01 -4.51
CA VAL A 110 6.98 -1.94 -4.27
C VAL A 110 5.78 -1.53 -5.10
N THR A 111 5.17 -2.47 -5.79
CA THR A 111 3.89 -2.33 -6.48
C THR A 111 2.93 -3.38 -5.97
N ILE A 112 1.73 -3.01 -5.57
CA ILE A 112 0.65 -3.92 -5.22
C ILE A 112 -0.43 -3.81 -6.27
N GLU A 113 -0.84 -4.96 -6.78
CA GLU A 113 -1.92 -5.12 -7.76
C GLU A 113 -2.95 -6.13 -7.24
N GLN A 114 -4.10 -6.23 -7.92
CA GLN A 114 -5.14 -7.18 -7.58
C GLN A 114 -5.54 -7.11 -6.09
N ILE A 115 -5.69 -5.89 -5.59
CA ILE A 115 -6.04 -5.65 -4.18
C ILE A 115 -7.46 -6.14 -3.93
N GLN A 116 -7.59 -7.05 -2.96
CA GLN A 116 -8.81 -7.75 -2.60
C GLN A 116 -9.18 -7.44 -1.16
N PHE A 117 -10.46 -7.20 -0.93
CA PHE A 117 -11.07 -7.15 0.40
C PHE A 117 -11.86 -8.43 0.61
N ILE A 118 -11.57 -9.15 1.69
CA ILE A 118 -12.20 -10.42 2.05
C ILE A 118 -13.09 -10.17 3.26
N HIS A 119 -14.40 -10.33 3.09
CA HIS A 119 -15.39 -10.03 4.12
C HIS A 119 -15.22 -10.94 5.34
N ARG A 120 -15.00 -10.35 6.52
CA ARG A 120 -14.79 -11.10 7.79
C ARG A 120 -16.07 -11.60 8.41
N PHE A 121 -17.20 -10.95 8.10
CA PHE A 121 -18.49 -11.19 8.73
C PHE A 121 -19.60 -11.30 7.68
N ASP A 122 -20.67 -12.03 8.02
CA ASP A 122 -21.91 -11.99 7.23
C ASP A 122 -22.61 -10.65 7.43
N SER A 123 -23.15 -10.10 6.34
CA SER A 123 -23.94 -8.87 6.33
C SER A 123 -25.14 -9.03 5.40
N GLN A 124 -26.00 -8.01 5.30
CA GLN A 124 -27.10 -8.02 4.34
C GLN A 124 -26.62 -8.00 2.87
N LEU A 125 -25.39 -7.51 2.61
CA LEU A 125 -24.86 -7.31 1.27
C LEU A 125 -23.82 -8.37 0.88
N TYR A 126 -23.11 -8.93 1.84
CA TYR A 126 -21.95 -9.81 1.61
C TYR A 126 -21.95 -10.99 2.58
N ARG A 127 -21.38 -12.09 2.14
CA ARG A 127 -21.12 -13.26 2.97
C ARG A 127 -19.67 -13.26 3.47
N LYS A 128 -19.45 -13.85 4.63
CA LYS A 128 -18.11 -14.11 5.13
C LYS A 128 -17.28 -14.88 4.09
N GLY A 129 -16.07 -14.42 3.81
CA GLY A 129 -15.17 -14.99 2.82
C GLY A 129 -15.41 -14.51 1.38
N GLU A 130 -16.47 -13.75 1.12
CA GLU A 130 -16.71 -13.14 -0.19
C GLU A 130 -15.61 -12.11 -0.50
N ILE A 131 -15.19 -12.06 -1.77
CA ILE A 131 -14.09 -11.20 -2.23
C ILE A 131 -14.64 -10.02 -3.00
N THR A 132 -14.22 -8.82 -2.61
CA THR A 132 -14.46 -7.58 -3.35
C THR A 132 -13.12 -7.02 -3.82
N TYR A 133 -12.95 -6.86 -5.15
CA TYR A 133 -11.77 -6.17 -5.69
C TYR A 133 -11.90 -4.66 -5.49
N ILE A 134 -10.76 -4.01 -5.19
CA ILE A 134 -10.72 -2.56 -4.91
C ILE A 134 -11.31 -1.70 -6.03
N GLU A 135 -11.17 -2.13 -7.28
CA GLU A 135 -11.67 -1.41 -8.45
C GLU A 135 -13.18 -1.13 -8.38
N GLY A 136 -13.95 -2.11 -7.87
CA GLY A 136 -15.41 -1.99 -7.76
C GLY A 136 -15.84 -0.75 -6.95
N PRO A 137 -15.47 -0.65 -5.68
CA PRO A 137 -15.80 0.51 -4.85
C PRO A 137 -14.95 1.75 -5.13
N ALA A 138 -13.70 1.60 -5.66
CA ALA A 138 -12.79 2.72 -5.79
C ALA A 138 -12.98 3.53 -7.07
N ILE A 139 -13.35 2.90 -8.20
CA ILE A 139 -13.41 3.57 -9.49
C ILE A 139 -14.86 3.95 -9.82
N ASN A 140 -15.10 5.23 -10.01
CA ASN A 140 -16.41 5.72 -10.43
C ASN A 140 -16.63 5.53 -11.95
N ARG A 141 -17.85 5.87 -12.45
CA ARG A 141 -18.19 5.74 -13.87
C ARG A 141 -17.28 6.54 -14.79
N LYS A 142 -16.66 7.62 -14.31
CA LYS A 142 -15.74 8.47 -15.09
C LYS A 142 -14.32 7.91 -15.18
N GLY A 143 -14.03 6.79 -14.49
CA GLY A 143 -12.71 6.17 -14.48
C GLY A 143 -11.71 6.84 -13.51
N VAL A 144 -12.19 7.65 -12.58
CA VAL A 144 -11.37 8.27 -11.52
C VAL A 144 -11.80 7.76 -10.16
N PHE A 145 -11.00 7.99 -9.12
CA PHE A 145 -11.37 7.63 -7.76
C PHE A 145 -12.72 8.24 -7.35
N GLY A 146 -13.53 7.44 -6.73
CA GLY A 146 -14.80 7.87 -6.17
C GLY A 146 -14.62 8.57 -4.84
N LYS A 147 -15.42 9.62 -4.55
CA LYS A 147 -15.33 10.41 -3.31
C LYS A 147 -15.37 9.58 -2.02
N MET A 148 -16.08 8.45 -2.03
CA MET A 148 -16.16 7.54 -0.87
C MET A 148 -14.83 6.88 -0.52
N VAL A 149 -13.95 6.71 -1.49
CA VAL A 149 -12.68 5.97 -1.33
C VAL A 149 -11.47 6.93 -1.33
N GLU A 150 -11.54 8.01 -2.12
CA GLU A 150 -10.49 9.01 -2.28
C GLU A 150 -10.10 9.71 -0.96
N GLY A 151 -11.01 9.79 0.00
CA GLY A 151 -10.76 10.34 1.32
C GLY A 151 -9.93 9.41 2.22
N ASN A 152 -10.39 9.21 3.43
CA ASN A 152 -9.66 8.45 4.46
C ASN A 152 -9.31 7.02 4.06
N THR A 153 -10.08 6.36 3.16
CA THR A 153 -9.83 4.96 2.79
C THR A 153 -8.47 4.77 2.12
N LEU A 154 -8.16 5.53 1.05
CA LEU A 154 -6.88 5.40 0.35
C LEU A 154 -5.72 5.90 1.22
N VAL A 155 -5.93 6.94 2.01
CA VAL A 155 -4.91 7.47 2.93
C VAL A 155 -4.53 6.45 4.00
N VAL A 156 -5.51 5.77 4.59
CA VAL A 156 -5.27 4.70 5.57
C VAL A 156 -4.55 3.52 4.94
N LEU A 157 -5.01 3.06 3.77
CA LEU A 157 -4.37 1.97 3.06
C LEU A 157 -2.93 2.31 2.65
N ASP A 158 -2.68 3.57 2.26
CA ASP A 158 -1.33 4.05 1.95
C ASP A 158 -0.41 4.00 3.17
N ALA A 159 -0.89 4.42 4.34
CA ALA A 159 -0.14 4.34 5.59
C ALA A 159 0.16 2.88 5.98
N VAL A 160 -0.84 2.01 5.90
CA VAL A 160 -0.68 0.57 6.21
C VAL A 160 0.31 -0.10 5.26
N PHE A 161 0.15 0.05 3.96
CA PHE A 161 1.08 -0.54 2.99
C PHE A 161 2.49 0.05 3.12
N SER A 162 2.59 1.35 3.39
CA SER A 162 3.87 1.99 3.62
C SER A 162 4.65 1.34 4.77
N ASP A 163 3.97 1.04 5.88
CA ASP A 163 4.57 0.41 7.05
C ASP A 163 4.89 -1.08 6.82
N VAL A 164 4.00 -1.79 6.11
CA VAL A 164 4.16 -3.24 5.82
C VAL A 164 5.38 -3.51 4.93
N PHE A 165 5.68 -2.62 3.98
CA PHE A 165 6.76 -2.83 3.01
C PHE A 165 8.03 -2.06 3.31
N GLU A 166 8.04 -1.21 4.32
CA GLU A 166 9.26 -0.55 4.77
C GLU A 166 10.19 -1.57 5.43
N TYR A 167 11.37 -1.76 4.82
CA TYR A 167 12.40 -2.60 5.42
C TYR A 167 12.85 -2.01 6.75
N LYS A 168 12.55 -2.70 7.82
CA LYS A 168 13.05 -2.37 9.15
C LYS A 168 14.22 -3.30 9.46
N GLN A 169 15.41 -2.72 9.47
CA GLN A 169 16.58 -3.44 9.94
C GLN A 169 16.25 -3.89 11.38
N SER A 170 16.09 -5.19 11.58
CA SER A 170 16.00 -5.75 12.93
C SER A 170 17.23 -5.25 13.67
N ALA A 171 17.05 -4.49 14.74
CA ALA A 171 18.12 -4.25 15.67
C ALA A 171 18.57 -5.65 16.11
N HIS A 172 19.62 -6.15 15.48
CA HIS A 172 20.30 -7.34 16.01
C HIS A 172 20.63 -6.98 17.44
N LEU A 173 19.93 -7.61 18.34
CA LEU A 173 20.36 -7.71 19.73
C LEU A 173 21.83 -8.10 19.66
N ASN A 174 22.72 -7.15 19.94
CA ASN A 174 24.08 -7.45 20.32
C ASN A 174 23.99 -8.24 21.62
N ASN A 175 23.62 -9.51 21.51
CA ASN A 175 23.84 -10.47 22.54
C ASN A 175 25.31 -10.87 22.44
N GLU A 176 26.19 -10.00 22.92
CA GLU A 176 27.49 -10.45 23.41
C GLU A 176 27.19 -11.34 24.63
N TRP A 177 27.44 -12.65 24.42
CA TRP A 177 27.52 -13.63 25.47
C TRP A 177 28.86 -13.56 26.16
#